data_cb91bbd33e2cd85ca8ec5f7631368744
#
_entry.id   cb91bbd33e2cd85ca8ec5f7631368744
#
_cell.length_a   1.000
_cell.length_b   1.000
_cell.length_c   1.000
_cell.angle_alpha   90.00
_cell.angle_beta   90.00
_cell.angle_gamma   90.00
#
_symmetry.space_group_name_H-M   'P 1'
#
loop_
_entity.id
_entity.type
_entity.pdbx_description
1 polymer ?
#
loop_
_entity_poly.entity_id
_entity_poly.type
_entity_poly.pdbx_seq_one_letter_code
_entity_poly.pdbx_strand_id
1 'polypeptide(L)'
;EQYTISINHYASTTDLNMVTARVGIASQFLQNAYVNGEQAARSLDELARNALFAPYFGGNTRIRTTLGAAGPAVAVDDIRGFMTVFNNGVQTPVSSTYPLTITIGSDVYTLVGAVADTSNVSTTPGGVSGVLTLSTNATVTDATAGNPVQAANASVIIRPNARTATTGLVATDTLAMANLLDAVAKLRVNAVPDVDGVYNCYLDPVSARQLFADQDFQRLFQGATSANQVFKQGMINDFLGLRFIPTTEAYVQPHPTIAGAVIRRPIICGKGALIEGDFAGMAADDVAPKDSIVAMVDGIAMVTREPIDRLQQIIAQSWYWIGGFCAPSDTTTNPTIIPTATNASYKRAIMIEHVG
;
A
#
# COMPACT_ATOMS: atom_id res chain seq x y z
N GLU A 1 -16.47 -16.02 4.42
CA GLU A 1 -15.65 -14.82 4.50
C GLU A 1 -16.50 -13.60 4.15
N GLN A 2 -16.40 -12.52 4.90
CA GLN A 2 -17.10 -11.27 4.63
C GLN A 2 -16.09 -10.12 4.72
N TYR A 3 -16.04 -9.30 3.68
CA TYR A 3 -15.27 -8.06 3.66
C TYR A 3 -16.14 -6.91 3.14
N THR A 4 -15.81 -5.70 3.55
CA THR A 4 -16.56 -4.50 3.20
C THR A 4 -15.69 -3.61 2.32
N ILE A 5 -16.24 -3.15 1.20
CA ILE A 5 -15.61 -2.15 0.34
C ILE A 5 -16.35 -0.83 0.55
N SER A 6 -15.61 0.22 0.88
CA SER A 6 -16.13 1.57 0.91
C SER A 6 -16.03 2.19 -0.47
N ILE A 7 -17.15 2.53 -1.07
CA ILE A 7 -17.22 3.19 -2.37
C ILE A 7 -17.19 4.69 -2.12
N ASN A 8 -16.21 5.37 -2.73
CA ASN A 8 -16.03 6.81 -2.65
C ASN A 8 -16.03 7.43 -4.05
N HIS A 9 -16.31 8.72 -4.11
CA HIS A 9 -16.24 9.51 -5.34
C HIS A 9 -14.95 10.32 -5.34
N TYR A 10 -14.11 10.09 -6.36
CA TYR A 10 -12.87 10.81 -6.59
C TYR A 10 -13.00 11.61 -7.87
N ALA A 11 -12.61 12.88 -7.86
CA ALA A 11 -12.72 13.75 -9.01
C ALA A 11 -11.69 14.87 -8.95
N SER A 12 -11.31 15.37 -10.11
CA SER A 12 -10.55 16.62 -10.26
C SER A 12 -11.07 17.42 -11.45
N THR A 13 -11.01 18.73 -11.34
CA THR A 13 -11.49 19.63 -12.39
C THR A 13 -10.42 20.68 -12.71
N THR A 14 -10.19 20.91 -14.00
CA THR A 14 -9.32 21.97 -14.50
C THR A 14 -10.14 22.93 -15.34
N ASP A 15 -10.14 24.21 -14.96
CA ASP A 15 -10.81 25.26 -15.70
C ASP A 15 -9.86 25.87 -16.73
N LEU A 16 -10.37 26.07 -17.95
CA LEU A 16 -9.65 26.66 -19.06
C LEU A 16 -10.35 27.93 -19.56
N ASN A 17 -9.65 29.05 -19.53
CA ASN A 17 -10.15 30.27 -20.15
C ASN A 17 -9.88 30.24 -21.67
N MET A 18 -10.96 30.24 -22.47
CA MET A 18 -10.91 30.13 -23.91
C MET A 18 -10.25 31.34 -24.60
N VAL A 19 -10.29 32.51 -23.97
CA VAL A 19 -9.67 33.73 -24.53
C VAL A 19 -8.15 33.62 -24.43
N THR A 20 -7.64 33.24 -23.29
CA THR A 20 -6.19 33.00 -23.09
C THR A 20 -5.69 31.82 -23.89
N ALA A 21 -6.48 30.77 -24.04
CA ALA A 21 -6.12 29.60 -24.82
C ALA A 21 -5.91 29.87 -26.31
N ARG A 22 -6.62 30.87 -26.86
CA ARG A 22 -6.48 31.29 -28.29
C ARG A 22 -5.22 32.11 -28.57
N VAL A 23 -4.60 32.69 -27.54
CA VAL A 23 -3.38 33.49 -27.69
C VAL A 23 -2.13 32.58 -27.61
N GLY A 24 -2.26 31.37 -27.09
CA GLY A 24 -1.18 30.39 -26.98
C GLY A 24 -0.81 29.73 -28.31
N ILE A 25 0.47 29.43 -28.49
CA ILE A 25 1.02 28.77 -29.69
C ILE A 25 0.58 27.29 -29.76
N ALA A 26 0.27 26.65 -28.61
CA ALA A 26 -0.18 25.26 -28.49
C ALA A 26 -1.62 25.21 -27.98
N SER A 27 -2.36 24.16 -28.37
CA SER A 27 -3.71 23.91 -27.85
C SER A 27 -3.68 23.55 -26.38
N GLN A 28 -3.91 24.50 -25.49
CA GLN A 28 -4.00 24.29 -24.05
C GLN A 28 -5.13 23.32 -23.69
N PHE A 29 -6.20 23.28 -24.48
CA PHE A 29 -7.31 22.35 -24.28
C PHE A 29 -6.86 20.88 -24.37
N LEU A 30 -6.10 20.53 -25.42
CA LEU A 30 -5.61 19.15 -25.58
C LEU A 30 -4.57 18.80 -24.51
N GLN A 31 -3.73 19.76 -24.15
CA GLN A 31 -2.72 19.56 -23.11
C GLN A 31 -3.35 19.36 -21.74
N ASN A 32 -4.37 20.11 -21.39
CA ASN A 32 -5.12 19.93 -20.14
C ASN A 32 -5.84 18.57 -20.11
N ALA A 33 -6.43 18.14 -21.21
CA ALA A 33 -7.06 16.83 -21.30
C ALA A 33 -6.04 15.70 -21.08
N TYR A 34 -4.84 15.81 -21.66
CA TYR A 34 -3.75 14.86 -21.46
C TYR A 34 -3.28 14.82 -20.01
N VAL A 35 -3.01 15.99 -19.41
CA VAL A 35 -2.56 16.10 -18.00
C VAL A 35 -3.62 15.58 -17.03
N ASN A 36 -4.90 15.86 -17.29
CA ASN A 36 -6.00 15.31 -16.47
C ASN A 36 -6.08 13.79 -16.57
N GLY A 37 -5.85 13.21 -17.75
CA GLY A 37 -5.79 11.76 -17.93
C GLY A 37 -4.63 11.12 -17.16
N GLU A 38 -3.44 11.70 -17.24
CA GLU A 38 -2.28 11.25 -16.44
C GLU A 38 -2.53 11.37 -14.93
N GLN A 39 -3.13 12.48 -14.49
CA GLN A 39 -3.47 12.70 -13.09
C GLN A 39 -4.47 11.65 -12.60
N ALA A 40 -5.51 11.37 -13.39
CA ALA A 40 -6.50 10.35 -13.03
C ALA A 40 -5.86 8.97 -12.85
N ALA A 41 -5.05 8.53 -13.82
CA ALA A 41 -4.37 7.24 -13.76
C ALA A 41 -3.44 7.12 -12.55
N ARG A 42 -2.62 8.15 -12.29
CA ARG A 42 -1.72 8.18 -11.13
C ARG A 42 -2.47 8.21 -9.80
N SER A 43 -3.58 8.96 -9.73
CA SER A 43 -4.41 9.02 -8.52
C SER A 43 -5.03 7.67 -8.18
N LEU A 44 -5.53 6.94 -9.17
CA LEU A 44 -6.08 5.60 -8.96
C LEU A 44 -5.00 4.58 -8.60
N ASP A 45 -3.82 4.64 -9.24
CA ASP A 45 -2.68 3.79 -8.88
C ASP A 45 -2.24 4.03 -7.44
N GLU A 46 -2.16 5.29 -7.01
CA GLU A 46 -1.85 5.65 -5.62
C GLU A 46 -2.91 5.15 -4.63
N LEU A 47 -4.20 5.26 -4.96
CA LEU A 47 -5.29 4.73 -4.14
C LEU A 47 -5.22 3.21 -4.03
N ALA A 48 -5.02 2.51 -5.13
CA ALA A 48 -4.85 1.05 -5.17
C ALA A 48 -3.63 0.61 -4.35
N ARG A 49 -2.49 1.29 -4.54
CA ARG A 49 -1.27 1.08 -3.76
C ARG A 49 -1.53 1.24 -2.26
N ASN A 50 -2.12 2.35 -1.84
CA ASN A 50 -2.38 2.62 -0.43
C ASN A 50 -3.34 1.59 0.17
N ALA A 51 -4.36 1.18 -0.57
CA ALA A 51 -5.30 0.13 -0.15
C ALA A 51 -4.64 -1.25 -0.07
N LEU A 52 -3.68 -1.56 -0.95
CA LEU A 52 -2.91 -2.79 -0.92
C LEU A 52 -1.96 -2.83 0.29
N PHE A 53 -1.18 -1.77 0.50
CA PHE A 53 -0.16 -1.76 1.54
C PHE A 53 -0.74 -1.63 2.96
N ALA A 54 -1.88 -0.97 3.15
CA ALA A 54 -2.48 -0.76 4.45
C ALA A 54 -2.68 -2.06 5.27
N PRO A 55 -3.32 -3.12 4.76
CA PRO A 55 -3.50 -4.36 5.49
C PRO A 55 -2.25 -5.23 5.56
N TYR A 56 -1.43 -5.27 4.49
CA TYR A 56 -0.23 -6.13 4.44
C TYR A 56 0.98 -5.53 5.15
N PHE A 57 0.92 -4.26 5.55
CA PHE A 57 1.86 -3.61 6.46
C PHE A 57 1.29 -3.40 7.86
N GLY A 58 -0.03 -3.45 7.99
CA GLY A 58 -0.76 -3.14 9.21
C GLY A 58 -0.21 -3.84 10.45
N GLY A 59 -0.22 -3.13 11.57
CA GLY A 59 0.32 -3.63 12.83
C GLY A 59 1.83 -3.53 12.99
N ASN A 60 2.53 -2.90 12.05
CA ASN A 60 3.96 -2.60 12.14
C ASN A 60 4.17 -1.08 12.06
N THR A 61 4.66 -0.46 13.11
CA THR A 61 4.90 0.99 13.16
C THR A 61 6.04 1.34 14.11
N ARG A 62 6.26 2.60 14.34
CA ARG A 62 7.26 3.14 15.27
C ARG A 62 6.69 4.24 16.14
N ILE A 63 7.30 4.44 17.29
CA ILE A 63 7.01 5.57 18.16
C ILE A 63 7.36 6.86 17.43
N ARG A 64 6.43 7.81 17.40
CA ARG A 64 6.63 9.12 16.79
C ARG A 64 7.29 10.09 17.76
N THR A 65 6.84 10.11 19.00
CA THR A 65 7.28 11.07 20.02
C THR A 65 7.61 10.35 21.31
N THR A 66 8.80 10.58 21.84
CA THR A 66 9.23 10.02 23.13
C THR A 66 8.31 10.49 24.25
N LEU A 67 7.87 9.59 25.12
CA LEU A 67 7.14 9.94 26.33
C LEU A 67 8.05 10.69 27.31
N GLY A 68 7.56 11.81 27.85
CA GLY A 68 8.27 12.53 28.90
C GLY A 68 8.26 11.83 30.27
N ALA A 69 7.26 10.99 30.52
CA ALA A 69 7.10 10.15 31.68
C ALA A 69 6.35 8.88 31.33
N ALA A 70 6.47 7.81 32.13
CA ALA A 70 5.71 6.58 31.92
C ALA A 70 4.19 6.87 31.87
N GLY A 71 3.53 6.42 30.82
CA GLY A 71 2.12 6.74 30.58
C GLY A 71 1.42 5.74 29.66
N PRO A 72 0.06 5.74 29.66
CA PRO A 72 -0.72 4.79 28.87
C PRO A 72 -0.95 5.27 27.43
N ALA A 73 -0.66 6.52 27.10
CA ALA A 73 -0.91 7.11 25.78
C ALA A 73 0.39 7.22 24.99
N VAL A 74 0.51 6.49 23.90
CA VAL A 74 1.73 6.39 23.10
C VAL A 74 1.46 6.90 21.68
N ALA A 75 2.16 7.94 21.25
CA ALA A 75 2.03 8.50 19.91
C ALA A 75 2.83 7.66 18.90
N VAL A 76 2.16 7.19 17.85
CA VAL A 76 2.75 6.37 16.79
C VAL A 76 2.64 7.02 15.43
N ASP A 77 3.51 6.59 14.52
CA ASP A 77 3.58 7.12 13.15
C ASP A 77 2.41 6.61 12.28
N ASP A 78 1.96 5.37 12.47
CA ASP A 78 0.85 4.78 11.73
C ASP A 78 0.01 3.88 12.65
N ILE A 79 -1.30 4.13 12.74
CA ILE A 79 -2.23 3.33 13.55
C ILE A 79 -2.92 2.21 12.78
N ARG A 80 -2.71 2.09 11.47
CA ARG A 80 -3.33 1.03 10.67
C ARG A 80 -2.88 -0.35 11.15
N GLY A 81 -3.83 -1.25 11.34
CA GLY A 81 -3.59 -2.56 11.94
C GLY A 81 -3.63 -2.60 13.47
N PHE A 82 -3.78 -1.44 14.15
CA PHE A 82 -3.98 -1.35 15.60
C PHE A 82 -5.41 -0.97 15.98
N MET A 83 -6.23 -0.58 15.01
CA MET A 83 -7.60 -0.12 15.26
C MET A 83 -8.58 -1.26 15.48
N THR A 84 -8.28 -2.45 14.95
CA THR A 84 -9.20 -3.59 14.94
C THR A 84 -8.49 -4.88 15.27
N VAL A 85 -9.25 -5.80 15.84
CA VAL A 85 -8.85 -7.18 16.12
C VAL A 85 -9.87 -8.14 15.51
N PHE A 86 -9.41 -9.32 15.10
CA PHE A 86 -10.32 -10.37 14.62
C PHE A 86 -10.80 -11.22 15.79
N ASN A 87 -12.09 -11.11 16.09
CA ASN A 87 -12.75 -11.95 17.06
C ASN A 87 -13.66 -12.95 16.33
N ASN A 88 -13.34 -14.24 16.43
CA ASN A 88 -14.06 -15.31 15.71
C ASN A 88 -14.27 -14.99 14.20
N GLY A 89 -13.26 -14.44 13.54
CA GLY A 89 -13.31 -14.09 12.12
C GLY A 89 -14.06 -12.78 11.79
N VAL A 90 -14.60 -12.09 12.79
CA VAL A 90 -15.26 -10.79 12.64
C VAL A 90 -14.29 -9.69 13.05
N GLN A 91 -14.11 -8.70 12.19
CA GLN A 91 -13.31 -7.53 12.49
C GLN A 91 -14.04 -6.64 13.52
N THR A 92 -13.44 -6.48 14.70
CA THR A 92 -14.03 -5.75 15.82
C THR A 92 -13.08 -4.63 16.25
N PRO A 93 -13.58 -3.42 16.57
CA PRO A 93 -12.74 -2.35 17.10
C PRO A 93 -12.01 -2.75 18.38
N VAL A 94 -10.74 -2.35 18.48
CA VAL A 94 -9.95 -2.56 19.70
C VAL A 94 -10.58 -1.79 20.86
N SER A 95 -10.77 -2.47 21.97
CA SER A 95 -11.38 -1.93 23.20
C SER A 95 -10.91 -2.69 24.42
N SER A 96 -11.32 -2.28 25.59
CA SER A 96 -11.07 -3.04 26.83
C SER A 96 -11.70 -4.44 26.84
N THR A 97 -12.80 -4.63 26.09
CA THR A 97 -13.46 -5.95 25.91
C THR A 97 -12.74 -6.81 24.87
N TYR A 98 -12.22 -6.19 23.82
CA TYR A 98 -11.48 -6.82 22.72
C TYR A 98 -10.09 -6.20 22.60
N PRO A 99 -9.19 -6.49 23.55
CA PRO A 99 -7.86 -5.90 23.55
C PRO A 99 -6.96 -6.58 22.52
N LEU A 100 -5.94 -5.84 22.07
CA LEU A 100 -4.90 -6.33 21.19
C LEU A 100 -3.56 -6.34 21.91
N THR A 101 -2.88 -7.47 21.88
CA THR A 101 -1.51 -7.55 22.39
C THR A 101 -0.54 -6.87 21.42
N ILE A 102 0.30 -6.00 21.94
CA ILE A 102 1.33 -5.30 21.15
C ILE A 102 2.67 -5.36 21.85
N THR A 103 3.74 -5.28 21.08
CA THR A 103 5.11 -5.15 21.58
C THR A 103 5.60 -3.73 21.28
N ILE A 104 6.10 -3.01 22.28
CA ILE A 104 6.72 -1.70 22.14
C ILE A 104 8.16 -1.82 22.61
N GLY A 105 9.10 -1.51 21.72
CA GLY A 105 10.51 -1.75 22.02
C GLY A 105 10.80 -3.23 22.28
N SER A 106 11.04 -3.58 23.56
CA SER A 106 11.27 -4.97 24.00
C SER A 106 10.13 -5.57 24.82
N ASP A 107 9.20 -4.76 25.30
CA ASP A 107 8.18 -5.18 26.26
C ASP A 107 6.80 -5.33 25.62
N VAL A 108 5.99 -6.22 26.24
CA VAL A 108 4.66 -6.55 25.77
C VAL A 108 3.61 -5.75 26.54
N TYR A 109 2.69 -5.14 25.82
CA TYR A 109 1.62 -4.31 26.35
C TYR A 109 0.27 -4.74 25.80
N THR A 110 -0.79 -4.35 26.50
CA THR A 110 -2.17 -4.59 26.07
C THR A 110 -2.78 -3.28 25.59
N LEU A 111 -3.11 -3.22 24.30
CA LEU A 111 -3.77 -2.09 23.66
C LEU A 111 -5.28 -2.18 23.88
N VAL A 112 -5.88 -1.09 24.35
CA VAL A 112 -7.33 -0.98 24.60
C VAL A 112 -8.01 0.11 23.79
N GLY A 113 -7.26 0.88 23.01
CA GLY A 113 -7.82 1.89 22.12
C GLY A 113 -6.78 2.48 21.18
N ALA A 114 -7.21 2.92 20.01
CA ALA A 114 -6.39 3.62 19.03
C ALA A 114 -7.21 4.76 18.41
N VAL A 115 -6.66 5.97 18.41
CA VAL A 115 -7.33 7.18 17.91
C VAL A 115 -6.42 7.88 16.91
N ALA A 116 -6.99 8.26 15.75
CA ALA A 116 -6.26 9.02 14.74
C ALA A 116 -5.90 10.43 15.26
N ASP A 117 -4.68 10.85 14.96
CA ASP A 117 -4.20 12.21 15.22
C ASP A 117 -4.05 12.94 13.88
N THR A 118 -5.03 13.76 13.56
CA THR A 118 -5.08 14.52 12.30
C THR A 118 -4.16 15.73 12.28
N SER A 119 -3.57 16.09 13.42
CA SER A 119 -2.62 17.22 13.53
C SER A 119 -1.21 16.86 13.08
N ASN A 120 -0.92 15.58 12.91
CA ASN A 120 0.38 15.08 12.50
C ASN A 120 0.28 14.21 11.25
N VAL A 121 1.23 14.37 10.35
CA VAL A 121 1.33 13.57 9.13
C VAL A 121 2.20 12.36 9.39
N SER A 122 1.75 11.19 8.95
CA SER A 122 2.56 9.96 8.99
C SER A 122 3.72 10.04 7.99
N THR A 123 4.88 9.49 8.35
CA THR A 123 6.00 9.31 7.41
C THR A 123 5.81 8.09 6.52
N THR A 124 4.84 7.23 6.85
CA THR A 124 4.44 6.09 6.05
C THR A 124 3.51 6.57 4.95
N PRO A 125 3.77 6.32 3.66
CA PRO A 125 2.88 6.72 2.57
C PRO A 125 1.46 6.19 2.77
N GLY A 126 0.46 7.07 2.65
CA GLY A 126 -0.94 6.73 2.94
C GLY A 126 -1.22 6.34 4.39
N GLY A 127 -0.25 6.53 5.31
CA GLY A 127 -0.39 6.22 6.73
C GLY A 127 -1.24 7.23 7.48
N VAL A 128 -1.74 6.81 8.64
CA VAL A 128 -2.53 7.63 9.55
C VAL A 128 -1.84 7.68 10.89
N SER A 129 -1.29 8.84 11.25
CA SER A 129 -0.72 9.07 12.59
C SER A 129 -1.78 8.96 13.68
N GLY A 130 -1.40 8.51 14.87
CA GLY A 130 -2.34 8.41 15.96
C GLY A 130 -1.73 8.17 17.33
N VAL A 131 -2.61 7.95 18.27
CA VAL A 131 -2.28 7.66 19.66
C VAL A 131 -2.87 6.30 20.04
N LEU A 132 -2.04 5.44 20.56
CA LEU A 132 -2.40 4.15 21.13
C LEU A 132 -2.64 4.30 22.63
N THR A 133 -3.75 3.77 23.13
CA THR A 133 -4.09 3.75 24.56
C THR A 133 -3.86 2.35 25.12
N LEU A 134 -2.97 2.24 26.08
CA LEU A 134 -2.59 0.99 26.73
C LEU A 134 -3.38 0.78 28.02
N SER A 135 -3.53 -0.46 28.45
CA SER A 135 -4.11 -0.80 29.76
C SER A 135 -3.15 -0.53 30.93
N THR A 136 -1.84 -0.50 30.64
CA THR A 136 -0.75 -0.24 31.59
C THR A 136 0.17 0.83 31.03
N ASN A 137 0.90 1.52 31.90
CA ASN A 137 1.83 2.55 31.47
C ASN A 137 3.02 1.95 30.69
N ALA A 138 3.31 2.47 29.52
CA ALA A 138 4.57 2.22 28.83
C ALA A 138 5.72 2.94 29.54
N THR A 139 6.89 2.32 29.57
CA THR A 139 8.10 2.95 30.09
C THR A 139 8.62 4.02 29.09
N VAL A 140 9.37 4.99 29.58
CA VAL A 140 10.01 6.01 28.71
C VAL A 140 11.01 5.35 27.75
N THR A 141 11.69 4.29 28.21
CA THR A 141 12.67 3.55 27.41
C THR A 141 12.01 2.87 26.21
N ASP A 142 10.88 2.19 26.43
CA ASP A 142 10.15 1.52 25.35
C ASP A 142 9.49 2.53 24.42
N ALA A 143 8.85 3.56 24.98
CA ALA A 143 8.19 4.62 24.24
C ALA A 143 9.14 5.75 23.83
N THR A 144 10.38 5.42 23.45
CA THR A 144 11.34 6.35 22.84
C THR A 144 11.05 6.47 21.33
N ALA A 145 11.11 7.69 20.81
CA ALA A 145 10.90 7.96 19.38
C ALA A 145 11.82 7.10 18.50
N GLY A 146 11.23 6.46 17.50
CA GLY A 146 11.92 5.52 16.62
C GLY A 146 11.84 4.05 17.06
N ASN A 147 11.47 3.74 18.31
CA ASN A 147 11.30 2.36 18.74
C ASN A 147 10.16 1.67 17.99
N PRO A 148 10.30 0.37 17.68
CA PRO A 148 9.28 -0.39 16.95
C PRO A 148 8.05 -0.62 17.83
N VAL A 149 6.89 -0.61 17.18
CA VAL A 149 5.61 -1.03 17.74
C VAL A 149 5.01 -2.08 16.80
N GLN A 150 4.75 -3.27 17.34
CA GLN A 150 4.23 -4.39 16.55
C GLN A 150 3.00 -5.01 17.23
N ALA A 151 1.96 -5.24 16.45
CA ALA A 151 0.79 -5.97 16.90
C ALA A 151 1.04 -7.49 16.85
N ALA A 152 0.46 -8.24 17.76
CA ALA A 152 0.56 -9.70 17.75
C ALA A 152 -0.08 -10.35 16.52
N ASN A 153 -1.06 -9.66 15.91
CA ASN A 153 -1.73 -10.05 14.67
C ASN A 153 -1.19 -9.28 13.44
N ALA A 154 -0.02 -8.67 13.55
CA ALA A 154 0.60 -7.96 12.44
C ALA A 154 0.83 -8.86 11.23
N SER A 155 0.73 -8.28 10.05
CA SER A 155 1.05 -8.96 8.80
C SER A 155 2.52 -9.38 8.75
N VAL A 156 2.77 -10.51 8.10
CA VAL A 156 4.12 -11.06 7.98
C VAL A 156 4.94 -10.22 7.01
N ILE A 157 6.04 -9.67 7.50
CA ILE A 157 7.01 -8.92 6.72
C ILE A 157 8.33 -9.69 6.73
N ILE A 158 8.93 -9.87 5.57
CA ILE A 158 10.23 -10.49 5.42
C ILE A 158 11.30 -9.41 5.43
N ARG A 159 12.34 -9.61 6.22
CA ARG A 159 13.48 -8.70 6.34
C ARG A 159 14.79 -9.45 6.18
N PRO A 160 15.80 -8.86 5.51
CA PRO A 160 17.13 -9.44 5.44
C PRO A 160 17.69 -9.73 6.84
N ASN A 161 18.54 -10.75 6.93
CA ASN A 161 19.22 -11.14 8.17
C ASN A 161 18.25 -11.40 9.35
N ALA A 162 17.03 -11.88 9.07
CA ALA A 162 16.00 -12.18 10.07
C ALA A 162 15.71 -11.01 11.03
N ARG A 163 15.79 -9.77 10.57
CA ARG A 163 15.43 -8.60 11.37
C ARG A 163 13.96 -8.66 11.79
N THR A 164 13.70 -8.44 13.06
CA THR A 164 12.35 -8.54 13.63
C THR A 164 11.50 -7.30 13.40
N ALA A 165 12.12 -6.13 13.28
CA ALA A 165 11.44 -4.85 13.16
C ALA A 165 12.06 -3.95 12.08
N THR A 166 11.27 -3.03 11.54
CA THR A 166 11.70 -2.02 10.56
C THR A 166 12.87 -1.17 11.08
N THR A 167 12.82 -0.81 12.36
CA THR A 167 13.87 0.02 13.00
C THR A 167 15.17 -0.74 13.26
N GLY A 168 15.15 -2.07 13.18
CA GLY A 168 16.32 -2.93 13.30
C GLY A 168 17.11 -3.12 12.00
N LEU A 169 16.61 -2.61 10.88
CA LEU A 169 17.30 -2.65 9.59
C LEU A 169 18.57 -1.79 9.65
N VAL A 170 19.64 -2.25 9.02
CA VAL A 170 20.92 -1.52 8.89
C VAL A 170 21.24 -1.32 7.41
N ALA A 171 22.18 -0.41 7.12
CA ALA A 171 22.53 -0.02 5.75
C ALA A 171 22.97 -1.20 4.83
N THR A 172 23.41 -2.30 5.43
CA THR A 172 23.81 -3.53 4.69
C THR A 172 22.66 -4.51 4.45
N ASP A 173 21.47 -4.24 4.99
CA ASP A 173 20.30 -5.09 4.82
C ASP A 173 19.62 -4.80 3.46
N THR A 174 20.27 -5.25 2.39
CA THR A 174 19.82 -5.08 1.00
C THR A 174 18.92 -6.23 0.56
N LEU A 175 18.16 -6.02 -0.51
CA LEU A 175 17.33 -7.06 -1.11
C LEU A 175 18.20 -8.15 -1.71
N ALA A 176 18.00 -9.39 -1.27
CA ALA A 176 18.63 -10.58 -1.80
C ALA A 176 17.61 -11.58 -2.37
N MET A 177 18.05 -12.46 -3.25
CA MET A 177 17.20 -13.50 -3.82
C MET A 177 16.58 -14.42 -2.76
N ALA A 178 17.29 -14.71 -1.68
CA ALA A 178 16.79 -15.50 -0.56
C ALA A 178 15.48 -14.93 0.03
N ASN A 179 15.38 -13.61 0.17
CA ASN A 179 14.18 -12.97 0.69
C ASN A 179 12.96 -13.16 -0.23
N LEU A 180 13.18 -13.16 -1.55
CA LEU A 180 12.11 -13.42 -2.53
C LEU A 180 11.64 -14.88 -2.45
N LEU A 181 12.57 -15.82 -2.32
CA LEU A 181 12.25 -17.24 -2.17
C LEU A 181 11.49 -17.52 -0.87
N ASP A 182 11.88 -16.89 0.23
CA ASP A 182 11.18 -16.99 1.50
C ASP A 182 9.73 -16.46 1.39
N ALA A 183 9.53 -15.38 0.64
CA ALA A 183 8.19 -14.84 0.38
C ALA A 183 7.34 -15.80 -0.44
N VAL A 184 7.89 -16.38 -1.51
CA VAL A 184 7.19 -17.40 -2.33
C VAL A 184 6.86 -18.62 -1.51
N ALA A 185 7.81 -19.12 -0.70
CA ALA A 185 7.58 -20.26 0.18
C ALA A 185 6.44 -19.98 1.17
N LYS A 186 6.40 -18.77 1.75
CA LYS A 186 5.36 -18.36 2.69
C LYS A 186 3.99 -18.28 2.03
N LEU A 187 3.89 -17.72 0.83
CA LEU A 187 2.64 -17.69 0.05
C LEU A 187 2.13 -19.10 -0.25
N ARG A 188 3.02 -20.01 -0.63
CA ARG A 188 2.67 -21.41 -0.89
C ARG A 188 2.25 -22.15 0.38
N VAL A 189 2.93 -21.94 1.50
CA VAL A 189 2.53 -22.50 2.81
C VAL A 189 1.14 -22.00 3.22
N ASN A 190 0.84 -20.75 2.93
CA ASN A 190 -0.48 -20.18 3.15
C ASN A 190 -1.54 -20.65 2.12
N ALA A 191 -1.17 -21.51 1.17
CA ALA A 191 -2.02 -22.00 0.09
C ALA A 191 -2.69 -20.86 -0.72
N VAL A 192 -1.95 -19.76 -0.93
CA VAL A 192 -2.42 -18.62 -1.71
C VAL A 192 -2.40 -18.98 -3.20
N PRO A 193 -3.51 -18.80 -3.94
CA PRO A 193 -3.54 -19.06 -5.37
C PRO A 193 -2.57 -18.12 -6.12
N ASP A 194 -1.89 -18.66 -7.11
CA ASP A 194 -1.06 -17.89 -8.04
C ASP A 194 -1.90 -17.21 -9.14
N VAL A 195 -1.24 -16.39 -9.94
CA VAL A 195 -1.79 -15.73 -11.14
C VAL A 195 -1.05 -16.29 -12.35
N ASP A 196 -1.71 -17.13 -13.14
CA ASP A 196 -1.12 -17.77 -14.32
C ASP A 196 0.16 -18.59 -14.03
N GLY A 197 0.20 -19.25 -12.87
CA GLY A 197 1.33 -20.08 -12.44
C GLY A 197 2.47 -19.34 -11.74
N VAL A 198 2.37 -18.03 -11.53
CA VAL A 198 3.37 -17.17 -10.89
C VAL A 198 2.74 -16.18 -9.90
N TYR A 199 3.53 -15.62 -9.01
CA TYR A 199 3.13 -14.51 -8.14
C TYR A 199 3.64 -13.19 -8.69
N ASN A 200 2.85 -12.13 -8.61
CA ASN A 200 3.25 -10.80 -9.06
C ASN A 200 4.12 -10.12 -8.01
N CYS A 201 5.33 -9.72 -8.38
CA CYS A 201 6.26 -8.97 -7.55
C CYS A 201 6.38 -7.54 -8.07
N TYR A 202 5.84 -6.59 -7.32
CA TYR A 202 5.97 -5.16 -7.62
C TYR A 202 7.28 -4.64 -7.03
N LEU A 203 8.17 -4.20 -7.89
CA LEU A 203 9.56 -3.90 -7.56
C LEU A 203 9.95 -2.50 -8.06
N ASP A 204 10.54 -1.69 -7.19
CA ASP A 204 11.10 -0.40 -7.57
C ASP A 204 12.49 -0.52 -8.23
N PRO A 205 12.93 0.49 -8.99
CA PRO A 205 14.20 0.42 -9.72
C PRO A 205 15.44 0.22 -8.84
N VAL A 206 15.44 0.74 -7.59
CA VAL A 206 16.57 0.57 -6.67
C VAL A 206 16.62 -0.83 -6.12
N SER A 207 15.47 -1.39 -5.74
CA SER A 207 15.35 -2.78 -5.31
C SER A 207 15.76 -3.74 -6.44
N ALA A 208 15.35 -3.46 -7.68
CA ALA A 208 15.79 -4.22 -8.85
C ALA A 208 17.33 -4.17 -9.01
N ARG A 209 17.94 -2.99 -8.88
CA ARG A 209 19.39 -2.85 -8.96
C ARG A 209 20.12 -3.67 -7.89
N GLN A 210 19.60 -3.70 -6.64
CA GLN A 210 20.17 -4.51 -5.57
C GLN A 210 20.08 -6.00 -5.87
N LEU A 211 18.94 -6.45 -6.39
CA LEU A 211 18.75 -7.84 -6.79
C LEU A 211 19.72 -8.24 -7.91
N PHE A 212 19.97 -7.38 -8.89
CA PHE A 212 20.99 -7.61 -9.92
C PHE A 212 22.43 -7.62 -9.38
N ALA A 213 22.69 -6.97 -8.24
CA ALA A 213 23.99 -7.00 -7.57
C ALA A 213 24.19 -8.25 -6.68
N ASP A 214 23.13 -9.00 -6.39
CA ASP A 214 23.19 -10.23 -5.59
C ASP A 214 23.92 -11.35 -6.37
N GLN A 215 24.94 -11.94 -5.74
CA GLN A 215 25.76 -12.98 -6.36
C GLN A 215 25.00 -14.26 -6.66
N ASP A 216 24.06 -14.64 -5.81
CA ASP A 216 23.28 -15.86 -6.02
C ASP A 216 22.29 -15.68 -7.19
N PHE A 217 21.73 -14.49 -7.31
CA PHE A 217 20.93 -14.13 -8.46
C PHE A 217 21.76 -14.13 -9.76
N GLN A 218 22.97 -13.57 -9.75
CA GLN A 218 23.86 -13.55 -10.89
C GLN A 218 24.29 -14.97 -11.32
N ARG A 219 24.59 -15.86 -10.38
CA ARG A 219 24.95 -17.25 -10.66
C ARG A 219 23.85 -18.03 -11.34
N LEU A 220 22.60 -17.85 -10.91
CA LEU A 220 21.43 -18.46 -11.54
C LEU A 220 21.23 -17.95 -12.96
N PHE A 221 21.45 -16.66 -13.18
CA PHE A 221 21.39 -16.08 -14.53
C PHE A 221 22.48 -16.61 -15.46
N GLN A 222 23.70 -16.81 -14.98
CA GLN A 222 24.79 -17.36 -15.75
C GLN A 222 24.55 -18.82 -16.19
N GLY A 223 23.76 -19.57 -15.40
CA GLY A 223 23.34 -20.93 -15.76
C GLY A 223 22.20 -21.01 -16.79
N ALA A 224 21.43 -19.94 -16.97
CA ALA A 224 20.29 -19.88 -17.88
C ALA A 224 20.67 -19.21 -19.23
N THR A 225 21.54 -19.81 -19.99
CA THR A 225 22.21 -19.22 -21.15
C THR A 225 21.38 -18.86 -22.37
N SER A 226 20.07 -19.03 -22.39
CA SER A 226 19.29 -18.83 -23.62
C SER A 226 18.30 -17.64 -23.62
N ALA A 227 18.07 -16.96 -22.54
CA ALA A 227 17.11 -15.85 -22.51
C ALA A 227 17.81 -14.50 -22.77
N ASN A 228 18.22 -14.28 -23.99
CA ASN A 228 18.86 -13.04 -24.47
C ASN A 228 18.07 -11.74 -24.21
N GLN A 229 16.81 -11.78 -23.81
CA GLN A 229 15.99 -10.58 -23.56
C GLN A 229 16.35 -9.88 -22.26
N VAL A 230 16.74 -10.61 -21.22
CA VAL A 230 17.07 -10.02 -19.91
C VAL A 230 18.30 -9.11 -20.00
N PHE A 231 19.32 -9.53 -20.73
CA PHE A 231 20.53 -8.72 -20.94
C PHE A 231 20.32 -7.52 -21.85
N LYS A 232 19.36 -7.59 -22.78
CA LYS A 232 19.10 -6.50 -23.73
C LYS A 232 18.20 -5.41 -23.17
N GLN A 233 17.30 -5.74 -22.26
CA GLN A 233 16.29 -4.81 -21.76
C GLN A 233 16.42 -4.50 -20.28
N GLY A 234 17.29 -5.20 -19.53
CA GLY A 234 17.40 -5.05 -18.08
C GLY A 234 16.12 -5.41 -17.31
N MET A 235 15.20 -6.13 -17.95
CA MET A 235 13.92 -6.54 -17.37
C MET A 235 13.90 -8.04 -17.15
N ILE A 236 13.52 -8.43 -15.95
CA ILE A 236 13.24 -9.81 -15.60
C ILE A 236 11.73 -9.99 -15.71
N ASN A 237 11.24 -10.87 -16.58
CA ASN A 237 9.82 -11.13 -16.66
C ASN A 237 9.38 -12.16 -15.62
N ASP A 238 9.64 -13.43 -15.85
CA ASP A 238 9.20 -14.51 -14.97
C ASP A 238 10.40 -15.33 -14.50
N PHE A 239 10.60 -15.40 -13.18
CA PHE A 239 11.74 -16.10 -12.59
C PHE A 239 11.38 -16.66 -11.21
N LEU A 240 11.69 -17.91 -10.92
CA LEU A 240 11.44 -18.58 -9.63
C LEU A 240 9.98 -18.57 -9.17
N GLY A 241 9.03 -18.54 -10.11
CA GLY A 241 7.61 -18.45 -9.77
C GLY A 241 7.15 -17.03 -9.44
N LEU A 242 7.96 -16.03 -9.78
CA LEU A 242 7.65 -14.61 -9.66
C LEU A 242 7.62 -13.96 -11.03
N ARG A 243 6.65 -13.09 -11.24
CA ARG A 243 6.60 -12.12 -12.34
C ARG A 243 6.96 -10.76 -11.79
N PHE A 244 8.05 -10.18 -12.29
CA PHE A 244 8.52 -8.88 -11.84
C PHE A 244 7.84 -7.76 -12.61
N ILE A 245 7.17 -6.89 -11.87
CA ILE A 245 6.46 -5.73 -12.41
C ILE A 245 7.18 -4.49 -11.88
N PRO A 246 7.91 -3.76 -12.75
CA PRO A 246 8.58 -2.54 -12.32
C PRO A 246 7.55 -1.45 -12.03
N THR A 247 7.72 -0.75 -10.91
CA THR A 247 6.89 0.39 -10.54
C THR A 247 7.73 1.55 -10.03
N THR A 248 7.32 2.76 -10.34
CA THR A 248 7.89 3.98 -9.76
C THR A 248 7.16 4.41 -8.49
N GLU A 249 5.96 3.89 -8.27
CA GLU A 249 5.09 4.16 -7.12
C GLU A 249 5.37 3.21 -5.94
N ALA A 250 6.64 2.85 -5.74
CA ALA A 250 7.04 1.98 -4.65
C ALA A 250 6.78 2.62 -3.28
N TYR A 251 6.50 1.77 -2.31
CA TYR A 251 6.28 2.19 -0.94
C TYR A 251 7.62 2.45 -0.24
N VAL A 252 7.99 3.70 -0.10
CA VAL A 252 9.27 4.14 0.48
C VAL A 252 9.06 4.98 1.73
N GLN A 253 9.98 4.85 2.69
CA GLN A 253 9.92 5.58 3.95
C GLN A 253 11.34 5.95 4.40
N PRO A 254 11.58 7.15 4.94
CA PRO A 254 12.86 7.48 5.54
C PRO A 254 13.21 6.54 6.70
N HIS A 255 14.46 6.11 6.77
CA HIS A 255 14.93 5.29 7.89
C HIS A 255 14.88 6.09 9.19
N PRO A 256 14.39 5.50 10.31
CA PRO A 256 14.19 6.25 11.55
C PRO A 256 15.49 6.73 12.22
N THR A 257 16.58 5.97 12.05
CA THR A 257 17.84 6.21 12.77
C THR A 257 19.06 6.41 11.86
N ILE A 258 19.00 6.02 10.60
CA ILE A 258 20.11 6.16 9.65
C ILE A 258 19.82 7.32 8.72
N ALA A 259 20.54 8.41 8.88
CA ALA A 259 20.38 9.60 8.05
C ALA A 259 20.66 9.29 6.57
N GLY A 260 19.75 9.71 5.70
CA GLY A 260 19.85 9.51 4.24
C GLY A 260 19.53 8.11 3.74
N ALA A 261 19.31 7.12 4.62
CA ALA A 261 18.86 5.81 4.22
C ALA A 261 17.32 5.78 4.04
N VAL A 262 16.87 4.99 3.07
CA VAL A 262 15.46 4.83 2.74
C VAL A 262 15.09 3.37 2.85
N ILE A 263 13.98 3.09 3.53
CA ILE A 263 13.39 1.76 3.59
C ILE A 263 12.49 1.59 2.37
N ARG A 264 12.69 0.49 1.65
CA ARG A 264 11.93 0.13 0.46
C ARG A 264 11.15 -1.13 0.71
N ARG A 265 9.96 -1.19 0.10
CA ARG A 265 9.00 -2.25 0.37
C ARG A 265 8.44 -2.86 -0.91
N PRO A 266 9.22 -3.71 -1.63
CA PRO A 266 8.65 -4.54 -2.67
C PRO A 266 7.58 -5.48 -2.06
N ILE A 267 6.50 -5.70 -2.82
CA ILE A 267 5.39 -6.55 -2.40
C ILE A 267 5.16 -7.66 -3.41
N ILE A 268 4.94 -8.87 -2.90
CA ILE A 268 4.65 -10.06 -3.70
C ILE A 268 3.21 -10.44 -3.45
N CYS A 269 2.41 -10.44 -4.51
CA CYS A 269 0.97 -10.63 -4.46
C CYS A 269 0.55 -11.94 -5.14
N GLY A 270 -0.31 -12.69 -4.46
CA GLY A 270 -1.09 -13.77 -5.06
C GLY A 270 -2.41 -13.28 -5.63
N LYS A 271 -3.20 -14.22 -6.16
CA LYS A 271 -4.51 -13.91 -6.73
C LYS A 271 -5.47 -13.35 -5.69
N GLY A 272 -6.12 -12.23 -6.01
CA GLY A 272 -7.09 -11.58 -5.14
C GLY A 272 -6.48 -10.89 -3.92
N ALA A 273 -5.20 -10.50 -3.96
CA ALA A 273 -4.57 -9.71 -2.91
C ALA A 273 -5.23 -8.34 -2.71
N LEU A 274 -5.74 -7.76 -3.80
CA LEU A 274 -6.55 -6.56 -3.81
C LEU A 274 -7.81 -6.81 -4.63
N ILE A 275 -8.95 -6.30 -4.17
CA ILE A 275 -10.23 -6.37 -4.85
C ILE A 275 -10.68 -4.94 -5.11
N GLU A 276 -11.05 -4.66 -6.34
CA GLU A 276 -11.68 -3.42 -6.75
C GLU A 276 -13.20 -3.58 -6.63
N GLY A 277 -13.85 -2.61 -6.00
CA GLY A 277 -15.31 -2.48 -5.95
C GLY A 277 -15.73 -1.42 -6.93
N ASP A 278 -16.48 -1.84 -7.92
CA ASP A 278 -17.01 -0.99 -8.98
C ASP A 278 -18.46 -0.57 -8.66
N PHE A 279 -18.84 0.63 -9.13
CA PHE A 279 -20.22 1.11 -9.05
C PHE A 279 -20.94 0.75 -10.34
N ALA A 280 -21.80 -0.26 -10.29
CA ALA A 280 -22.49 -0.83 -11.44
C ALA A 280 -23.45 0.11 -12.19
N GLY A 281 -23.57 1.37 -11.80
CA GLY A 281 -24.46 2.36 -12.40
C GLY A 281 -23.75 3.51 -13.14
N MET A 282 -22.44 3.40 -13.40
CA MET A 282 -21.68 4.42 -14.12
C MET A 282 -21.80 4.30 -15.64
N ALA A 283 -22.99 4.06 -16.16
CA ALA A 283 -23.20 4.26 -17.59
C ALA A 283 -23.20 5.77 -17.90
N ALA A 284 -22.55 6.17 -19.00
CA ALA A 284 -22.42 7.56 -19.40
C ALA A 284 -23.79 8.27 -19.53
N ASP A 285 -24.84 7.53 -19.83
CA ASP A 285 -26.21 8.05 -19.99
C ASP A 285 -26.91 8.37 -18.67
N ASP A 286 -26.50 7.77 -17.54
CA ASP A 286 -27.17 7.94 -16.26
C ASP A 286 -26.61 9.11 -15.44
N VAL A 287 -25.40 9.57 -15.73
CA VAL A 287 -24.64 10.50 -14.90
C VAL A 287 -24.41 11.86 -15.59
N ALA A 288 -24.55 11.94 -16.90
CA ALA A 288 -24.26 13.16 -17.65
C ALA A 288 -25.54 14.00 -17.91
N PRO A 289 -25.53 15.31 -17.61
CA PRO A 289 -26.49 16.23 -18.18
C PRO A 289 -26.40 16.18 -19.70
N LYS A 290 -27.53 16.35 -20.41
CA LYS A 290 -27.61 16.29 -21.89
C LYS A 290 -26.64 17.23 -22.63
N ASP A 291 -26.12 18.23 -21.95
CA ASP A 291 -25.24 19.28 -22.49
C ASP A 291 -23.75 19.05 -22.21
N SER A 292 -23.37 17.84 -21.75
CA SER A 292 -21.98 17.50 -21.44
C SER A 292 -21.49 16.39 -22.34
N ILE A 293 -20.23 16.52 -22.80
CA ILE A 293 -19.54 15.43 -23.49
C ILE A 293 -18.85 14.59 -22.44
N VAL A 294 -19.34 13.37 -22.23
CA VAL A 294 -18.75 12.39 -21.31
C VAL A 294 -18.13 11.28 -22.15
N ALA A 295 -16.85 11.01 -21.90
CA ALA A 295 -16.14 9.88 -22.48
C ALA A 295 -15.68 8.95 -21.35
N MET A 296 -15.99 7.66 -21.46
CA MET A 296 -15.48 6.63 -20.55
C MET A 296 -14.17 6.07 -21.12
N VAL A 297 -13.09 6.16 -20.34
CA VAL A 297 -11.78 5.61 -20.69
C VAL A 297 -11.31 4.78 -19.49
N ASP A 298 -11.13 3.48 -19.69
CA ASP A 298 -10.67 2.53 -18.65
C ASP A 298 -11.44 2.63 -17.30
N GLY A 299 -12.77 2.79 -17.36
CA GLY A 299 -13.62 2.93 -16.17
C GLY A 299 -13.62 4.31 -15.53
N ILE A 300 -12.87 5.28 -16.07
CA ILE A 300 -12.84 6.68 -15.63
C ILE A 300 -13.74 7.52 -16.52
N ALA A 301 -14.62 8.31 -15.93
CA ALA A 301 -15.43 9.26 -16.68
C ALA A 301 -14.67 10.58 -16.88
N MET A 302 -14.45 10.94 -18.13
CA MET A 302 -13.88 12.23 -18.51
C MET A 302 -15.01 13.12 -19.03
N VAL A 303 -15.18 14.27 -18.41
CA VAL A 303 -16.29 15.20 -18.71
C VAL A 303 -15.72 16.53 -19.19
N THR A 304 -16.19 16.95 -20.37
CA THR A 304 -15.97 18.32 -20.86
C THR A 304 -17.28 19.08 -20.81
N ARG A 305 -17.34 20.16 -20.05
CA ARG A 305 -18.52 21.01 -19.94
C ARG A 305 -18.39 22.25 -20.81
N GLU A 306 -19.53 22.64 -21.41
CA GLU A 306 -19.66 23.94 -22.04
C GLU A 306 -19.42 25.08 -21.02
N PRO A 307 -19.12 26.31 -21.51
CA PRO A 307 -18.85 27.43 -20.64
C PRO A 307 -19.94 27.66 -19.59
N ILE A 308 -19.51 27.73 -18.33
CA ILE A 308 -20.39 27.88 -17.15
C ILE A 308 -20.49 29.34 -16.68
N ASP A 309 -19.65 30.23 -17.22
CA ASP A 309 -19.64 31.64 -16.89
C ASP A 309 -20.57 32.46 -17.84
N ARG A 310 -21.04 33.62 -17.33
CA ARG A 310 -21.91 34.51 -18.11
C ARG A 310 -21.28 35.04 -19.37
N LEU A 311 -19.96 35.06 -19.48
CA LEU A 311 -19.22 35.54 -20.64
C LEU A 311 -18.88 34.39 -21.62
N GLN A 312 -19.26 33.16 -21.28
CA GLN A 312 -18.97 31.94 -22.06
C GLN A 312 -17.48 31.76 -22.40
N GLN A 313 -16.61 32.03 -21.42
CA GLN A 313 -15.16 32.04 -21.63
C GLN A 313 -14.46 30.87 -20.91
N ILE A 314 -15.09 30.26 -19.91
CA ILE A 314 -14.48 29.22 -19.10
C ILE A 314 -15.09 27.85 -19.43
N ILE A 315 -14.25 26.92 -19.91
CA ILE A 315 -14.59 25.52 -20.12
C ILE A 315 -13.97 24.70 -19.02
N ALA A 316 -14.76 23.85 -18.36
CA ALA A 316 -14.28 22.90 -17.37
C ALA A 316 -14.00 21.53 -18.00
N GLN A 317 -12.83 20.98 -17.71
CA GLN A 317 -12.46 19.60 -18.00
C GLN A 317 -12.28 18.87 -16.69
N SER A 318 -13.07 17.83 -16.47
CA SER A 318 -13.09 17.08 -15.23
C SER A 318 -12.90 15.59 -15.50
N TRP A 319 -12.33 14.89 -14.55
CA TRP A 319 -12.44 13.45 -14.50
C TRP A 319 -13.07 13.05 -13.15
N TYR A 320 -13.75 11.93 -13.12
CA TYR A 320 -14.21 11.31 -11.90
C TYR A 320 -14.23 9.80 -12.00
N TRP A 321 -14.10 9.18 -10.84
CA TRP A 321 -14.18 7.74 -10.65
C TRP A 321 -14.95 7.45 -9.36
N ILE A 322 -15.84 6.48 -9.41
CA ILE A 322 -16.63 6.03 -8.26
C ILE A 322 -16.31 4.56 -8.02
N GLY A 323 -15.71 4.28 -6.88
CA GLY A 323 -15.30 2.93 -6.55
C GLY A 323 -14.50 2.89 -5.26
N GLY A 324 -13.89 1.75 -4.98
CA GLY A 324 -13.05 1.55 -3.81
C GLY A 324 -12.22 0.29 -3.95
N PHE A 325 -11.22 0.18 -3.10
CA PHE A 325 -10.33 -0.95 -3.03
C PHE A 325 -10.37 -1.58 -1.64
N CYS A 326 -10.27 -2.90 -1.60
CA CYS A 326 -10.26 -3.68 -0.36
C CYS A 326 -9.32 -4.87 -0.49
N ALA A 327 -8.60 -5.22 0.57
CA ALA A 327 -7.89 -6.48 0.66
C ALA A 327 -8.70 -7.46 1.50
N PRO A 328 -8.90 -8.71 1.04
CA PRO A 328 -9.62 -9.73 1.80
C PRO A 328 -8.83 -10.12 3.06
N SER A 329 -9.53 -10.24 4.18
CA SER A 329 -8.91 -10.63 5.45
C SER A 329 -8.54 -12.11 5.54
N ASP A 330 -9.22 -12.95 4.73
CA ASP A 330 -9.07 -14.42 4.72
C ASP A 330 -9.34 -15.11 6.07
N THR A 331 -10.05 -14.46 6.98
CA THR A 331 -10.44 -15.03 8.27
C THR A 331 -11.82 -15.68 8.19
N THR A 332 -12.07 -16.67 9.04
CA THR A 332 -13.37 -17.35 9.14
C THR A 332 -13.86 -17.40 10.58
N THR A 333 -15.17 -17.37 10.76
CA THR A 333 -15.83 -17.60 12.04
C THR A 333 -15.85 -19.07 12.44
N ASN A 334 -15.71 -19.97 11.48
CA ASN A 334 -15.73 -21.41 11.72
C ASN A 334 -14.31 -21.99 11.61
N PRO A 335 -13.67 -22.37 12.72
CA PRO A 335 -12.32 -22.90 12.70
C PRO A 335 -12.19 -24.27 12.00
N THR A 336 -13.31 -24.97 11.73
CA THR A 336 -13.31 -26.24 11.01
C THR A 336 -13.37 -26.05 9.48
N ILE A 337 -13.72 -24.85 9.01
CA ILE A 337 -13.71 -24.50 7.60
C ILE A 337 -12.49 -23.62 7.35
N ILE A 338 -11.42 -24.24 6.89
CA ILE A 338 -10.18 -23.52 6.56
C ILE A 338 -10.12 -23.42 5.04
N PRO A 339 -10.38 -22.22 4.45
CA PRO A 339 -10.33 -22.05 2.99
C PRO A 339 -8.90 -22.17 2.43
N THR A 340 -7.89 -22.11 3.30
CA THR A 340 -6.46 -22.25 2.97
C THR A 340 -5.74 -23.03 4.06
N ALA A 341 -4.49 -23.41 3.84
CA ALA A 341 -3.70 -24.22 4.75
C ALA A 341 -3.47 -23.57 6.13
N THR A 342 -3.60 -22.25 6.23
CA THR A 342 -3.49 -21.52 7.49
C THR A 342 -4.66 -20.57 7.68
N ASN A 343 -4.98 -20.25 8.93
CA ASN A 343 -6.01 -19.27 9.26
C ASN A 343 -5.41 -17.87 9.56
N ALA A 344 -4.26 -17.57 8.98
CA ALA A 344 -3.63 -16.27 9.09
C ALA A 344 -4.47 -15.20 8.38
N SER A 345 -4.51 -13.99 8.94
CA SER A 345 -5.15 -12.83 8.32
C SER A 345 -4.23 -12.21 7.27
N TYR A 346 -4.82 -11.62 6.24
CA TYR A 346 -4.09 -10.87 5.19
C TYR A 346 -2.89 -11.63 4.62
N LYS A 347 -3.11 -12.86 4.18
CA LYS A 347 -2.05 -13.77 3.74
C LYS A 347 -1.76 -13.77 2.24
N ARG A 348 -2.58 -13.06 1.43
CA ARG A 348 -2.50 -13.10 -0.03
C ARG A 348 -1.39 -12.25 -0.63
N ALA A 349 -0.74 -11.43 0.18
CA ALA A 349 0.47 -10.74 -0.22
C ALA A 349 1.50 -10.75 0.91
N ILE A 350 2.77 -10.68 0.55
CA ILE A 350 3.89 -10.58 1.49
C ILE A 350 4.78 -9.43 1.08
N MET A 351 5.05 -8.58 2.04
CA MET A 351 5.94 -7.45 1.87
C MET A 351 7.36 -7.84 2.31
N ILE A 352 8.35 -7.33 1.59
CA ILE A 352 9.75 -7.41 1.97
C ILE A 352 10.21 -6.01 2.33
N GLU A 353 10.86 -5.82 3.47
CA GLU A 353 11.49 -4.56 3.84
C GLU A 353 12.99 -4.67 3.73
N HIS A 354 13.63 -3.72 3.07
CA HIS A 354 15.08 -3.62 2.97
C HIS A 354 15.54 -2.16 2.91
N VAL A 355 16.84 -1.92 3.08
CA VAL A 355 17.44 -0.60 2.96
C VAL A 355 17.96 -0.38 1.55
N GLY A 356 17.64 0.80 0.96
CA GLY A 356 18.01 1.17 -0.41
C GLY A 356 18.67 2.53 -0.52
#